data_2c2aaf5bc585361f4b78149a4848018c
#
_entry.id   2c2aaf5bc585361f4b78149a4848018c
#
_cell.length_a   1.000
_cell.length_b   1.000
_cell.length_c   1.000
_cell.angle_alpha   90.00
_cell.angle_beta   90.00
_cell.angle_gamma   90.00
#
_symmetry.space_group_name_H-M   'P 1'
#
loop_
_entity.id
_entity.type
_entity.pdbx_description
1 polymer ?
#
loop_
_entity_poly.entity_id
_entity_poly.type
_entity_poly.pdbx_seq_one_letter_code
_entity_poly.pdbx_strand_id
1 'polypeptide(L)'
;NVNSNVLNQEYQISRVTGTNTYEIIAKNTSGIEVTANSSDSGNGGSGVDGVYQINVGLDVYVESTGWGAGTWGAGTFGSSTELTEVDQLRLWSHDAFGEDLIFNPRYGGIYYWDESSGLSNAAVNITSLSGANLAPTKGIQTIVSDVDRHVIVLGADPISGSSRSGTIDPLLIAFSDQESVTEWEPTSTNTAGSLRLSAGSQIVGGLRSRQETLIWTDTALYSMQFVGAPFTFGINLINENVGLISPNGAINAPDAVYWMARDGFYSYSGSVNRLTCSVLNYVLDDFNQSQAFKVVAFTNREFNEVGWFYPSSSSSENDRYV
;
A
#
# COMPACT_ATOMS: atom_id res chain seq x y z
N ASN A 1 19.64 18.92 -26.88
CA ASN A 1 18.50 19.86 -26.96
C ASN A 1 17.80 19.67 -28.31
N VAL A 2 16.57 19.20 -28.28
CA VAL A 2 15.72 19.15 -29.48
C VAL A 2 14.93 20.44 -29.52
N ASN A 3 15.09 21.21 -30.58
CA ASN A 3 14.45 22.50 -30.78
C ASN A 3 14.64 23.47 -29.59
N SER A 4 15.87 23.61 -29.12
CA SER A 4 16.25 24.42 -27.95
C SER A 4 15.65 23.96 -26.60
N ASN A 5 14.93 22.85 -26.55
CA ASN A 5 14.42 22.31 -25.31
C ASN A 5 15.51 21.53 -24.58
N VAL A 6 15.61 21.74 -23.30
CA VAL A 6 16.53 20.99 -22.43
C VAL A 6 15.87 19.65 -22.12
N LEU A 7 16.41 18.54 -22.62
CA LEU A 7 15.91 17.20 -22.34
C LEU A 7 16.45 16.61 -21.02
N ASN A 8 17.47 17.22 -20.43
CA ASN A 8 18.04 16.79 -19.16
C ASN A 8 17.24 17.37 -18.00
N GLN A 9 16.07 16.81 -17.77
CA GLN A 9 15.16 17.13 -16.65
C GLN A 9 14.15 15.99 -16.47
N GLU A 10 13.33 16.07 -15.47
CA GLU A 10 12.25 15.12 -15.21
C GLU A 10 11.11 15.30 -16.20
N TYR A 11 10.63 14.19 -16.75
CA TYR A 11 9.46 14.15 -17.63
C TYR A 11 8.52 13.04 -17.23
N GLN A 12 7.25 13.31 -17.30
CA GLN A 12 6.25 12.26 -17.22
C GLN A 12 6.25 11.45 -18.52
N ILE A 13 6.35 10.14 -18.42
CA ILE A 13 6.15 9.23 -19.55
C ILE A 13 4.64 9.24 -19.86
N SER A 14 4.27 9.71 -21.06
CA SER A 14 2.88 9.71 -21.50
C SER A 14 2.47 8.35 -22.07
N ARG A 15 3.40 7.62 -22.68
CA ARG A 15 3.12 6.32 -23.27
C ARG A 15 4.40 5.51 -23.44
N VAL A 16 4.36 4.22 -23.13
CA VAL A 16 5.39 3.25 -23.49
C VAL A 16 5.04 2.67 -24.86
N THR A 17 5.89 2.88 -25.86
CA THR A 17 5.65 2.47 -27.26
C THR A 17 6.36 1.17 -27.62
N GLY A 18 7.32 0.72 -26.81
CA GLY A 18 8.06 -0.54 -27.00
C GLY A 18 9.00 -0.79 -25.85
N THR A 19 9.72 -1.91 -25.89
CA THR A 19 10.63 -2.34 -24.82
C THR A 19 11.68 -1.29 -24.44
N ASN A 20 12.14 -0.49 -25.43
CA ASN A 20 13.18 0.52 -25.24
C ASN A 20 12.75 1.89 -25.78
N THR A 21 11.46 2.13 -25.93
CA THR A 21 10.94 3.37 -26.51
C THR A 21 9.72 3.86 -25.75
N TYR A 22 9.66 5.15 -25.51
CA TYR A 22 8.56 5.81 -24.81
C TYR A 22 8.37 7.25 -25.35
N GLU A 23 7.20 7.79 -25.09
CA GLU A 23 6.83 9.17 -25.39
C GLU A 23 6.80 9.98 -24.10
N ILE A 24 7.32 11.19 -24.15
CA ILE A 24 7.29 12.15 -23.05
C ILE A 24 6.57 13.42 -23.47
N ILE A 25 5.98 14.11 -22.53
CA ILE A 25 5.45 15.47 -22.74
C ILE A 25 6.56 16.46 -22.41
N ALA A 26 7.25 16.96 -23.43
CA ALA A 26 8.29 17.96 -23.23
C ALA A 26 7.69 19.32 -22.89
N LYS A 27 8.31 20.00 -21.91
CA LYS A 27 7.94 21.34 -21.47
C LYS A 27 9.14 22.29 -21.57
N ASN A 28 8.87 23.54 -21.87
CA ASN A 28 9.91 24.57 -21.81
C ASN A 28 10.16 25.02 -20.35
N THR A 29 11.10 25.91 -20.14
CA THR A 29 11.47 26.47 -18.83
C THR A 29 10.32 27.22 -18.13
N SER A 30 9.24 27.55 -18.84
CA SER A 30 8.03 28.16 -18.31
C SER A 30 6.91 27.14 -18.03
N GLY A 31 7.20 25.83 -18.17
CA GLY A 31 6.23 24.75 -17.91
C GLY A 31 5.20 24.55 -19.05
N ILE A 32 5.34 25.26 -20.18
CA ILE A 32 4.43 25.15 -21.33
C ILE A 32 4.85 23.94 -22.19
N GLU A 33 3.87 23.11 -22.58
CA GLU A 33 4.12 21.99 -23.48
C GLU A 33 4.65 22.44 -24.83
N VAL A 34 5.67 21.75 -25.29
CA VAL A 34 6.35 22.04 -26.56
C VAL A 34 6.50 20.76 -27.38
N THR A 35 6.24 20.87 -28.68
CA THR A 35 6.37 19.75 -29.60
C THR A 35 7.75 19.80 -30.29
N ALA A 36 8.42 18.64 -30.38
CA ALA A 36 9.62 18.52 -31.21
C ALA A 36 9.25 18.75 -32.68
N ASN A 37 9.97 19.64 -33.34
CA ASN A 37 9.76 19.97 -34.76
C ASN A 37 10.82 19.37 -35.69
N SER A 38 11.78 18.65 -35.13
CA SER A 38 12.82 17.95 -35.86
C SER A 38 13.26 16.69 -35.09
N SER A 39 13.75 15.69 -35.81
CA SER A 39 14.46 14.57 -35.24
C SER A 39 15.92 14.95 -35.06
N ASP A 40 16.51 14.51 -33.96
CA ASP A 40 17.96 14.59 -33.71
C ASP A 40 18.55 13.19 -33.75
N SER A 41 19.66 13.03 -34.43
CA SER A 41 20.37 11.75 -34.50
C SER A 41 21.76 11.87 -33.86
N GLY A 42 22.10 10.92 -32.97
CA GLY A 42 23.42 10.89 -32.33
C GLY A 42 23.43 11.33 -30.86
N ASN A 43 22.27 11.67 -30.31
CA ASN A 43 22.08 11.91 -28.89
C ASN A 43 21.30 10.73 -28.31
N GLY A 44 21.95 9.95 -27.45
CA GLY A 44 21.37 8.74 -26.89
C GLY A 44 22.42 7.67 -26.59
N GLY A 45 22.04 6.42 -26.57
CA GLY A 45 22.93 5.29 -26.28
C GLY A 45 23.34 5.21 -24.82
N SER A 46 24.53 4.67 -24.55
CA SER A 46 25.03 4.41 -23.20
C SER A 46 25.29 5.64 -22.32
N GLY A 47 25.18 6.84 -22.88
CA GLY A 47 25.27 8.09 -22.09
C GLY A 47 23.95 8.69 -21.64
N VAL A 48 22.82 7.99 -21.85
CA VAL A 48 21.51 8.40 -21.39
C VAL A 48 21.12 7.54 -20.20
N ASP A 49 21.10 8.14 -19.02
CA ASP A 49 20.57 7.53 -17.81
C ASP A 49 19.10 7.93 -17.66
N GLY A 50 18.22 6.94 -17.67
CA GLY A 50 16.82 7.13 -17.35
C GLY A 50 16.56 6.69 -15.90
N VAL A 51 16.23 7.63 -15.04
CA VAL A 51 15.80 7.32 -13.66
C VAL A 51 14.28 7.19 -13.67
N TYR A 52 13.78 6.01 -13.37
CA TYR A 52 12.34 5.79 -13.21
C TYR A 52 11.89 6.28 -11.83
N GLN A 53 10.95 7.20 -11.83
CA GLN A 53 10.27 7.61 -10.61
C GLN A 53 8.86 7.00 -10.60
N ILE A 54 8.49 6.41 -9.47
CA ILE A 54 7.13 5.96 -9.26
C ILE A 54 6.22 7.20 -9.24
N ASN A 55 5.11 7.13 -9.98
CA ASN A 55 4.13 8.21 -10.00
C ASN A 55 3.71 8.56 -8.57
N VAL A 56 3.67 9.85 -8.24
CA VAL A 56 3.26 10.34 -6.92
C VAL A 56 1.81 9.99 -6.55
N GLY A 57 1.00 9.56 -7.52
CA GLY A 57 -0.42 9.26 -7.33
C GLY A 57 -1.25 10.53 -7.18
N LEU A 58 -2.50 10.36 -6.78
CA LEU A 58 -3.40 11.48 -6.49
C LEU A 58 -3.14 12.01 -5.09
N ASP A 59 -3.36 13.30 -4.90
CA ASP A 59 -3.33 14.00 -3.61
C ASP A 59 -4.68 13.94 -2.86
N VAL A 60 -5.74 13.46 -3.53
CA VAL A 60 -7.05 13.21 -2.96
C VAL A 60 -7.43 11.75 -3.11
N TYR A 61 -8.19 11.23 -2.16
CA TYR A 61 -8.76 9.89 -2.26
C TYR A 61 -9.99 9.94 -3.17
N VAL A 62 -10.04 9.02 -4.15
CA VAL A 62 -11.19 8.83 -5.05
C VAL A 62 -11.68 7.40 -4.88
N GLU A 63 -12.96 7.23 -4.59
CA GLU A 63 -13.58 5.90 -4.58
C GLU A 63 -13.59 5.34 -6.00
N SER A 64 -13.05 4.15 -6.17
CA SER A 64 -12.91 3.50 -7.48
C SER A 64 -14.01 2.48 -7.79
N THR A 65 -14.81 2.14 -6.78
CA THR A 65 -15.89 1.15 -6.90
C THR A 65 -17.22 1.73 -6.43
N GLY A 66 -18.27 1.50 -7.19
CA GLY A 66 -19.62 1.91 -6.83
C GLY A 66 -20.28 2.87 -7.83
N TRP A 67 -21.53 3.23 -7.55
CA TRP A 67 -22.28 4.22 -8.32
C TRP A 67 -21.67 5.60 -8.10
N GLY A 68 -21.12 6.18 -9.15
CA GLY A 68 -20.47 7.50 -9.09
C GLY A 68 -18.95 7.45 -9.03
N ALA A 69 -18.33 6.28 -8.98
CA ALA A 69 -16.90 6.14 -9.12
C ALA A 69 -16.48 6.25 -10.59
N GLY A 70 -15.58 7.18 -10.88
CA GLY A 70 -15.06 7.39 -12.24
C GLY A 70 -15.99 8.11 -13.21
N THR A 71 -15.61 8.12 -14.49
CA THR A 71 -16.36 8.76 -15.56
C THR A 71 -17.57 7.92 -15.99
N TRP A 72 -18.72 8.55 -16.17
CA TRP A 72 -19.92 7.91 -16.75
C TRP A 72 -19.59 7.32 -18.13
N GLY A 73 -19.88 6.03 -18.31
CA GLY A 73 -19.63 5.33 -19.57
C GLY A 73 -18.28 4.62 -19.68
N ALA A 74 -17.46 4.60 -18.62
CA ALA A 74 -16.25 3.80 -18.58
C ALA A 74 -16.62 2.33 -18.27
N GLY A 75 -16.53 1.47 -19.26
CA GLY A 75 -16.74 0.02 -19.14
C GLY A 75 -18.18 -0.46 -19.27
N THR A 76 -18.38 -1.78 -19.10
CA THR A 76 -19.69 -2.44 -19.12
C THR A 76 -20.42 -2.24 -17.79
N PHE A 77 -21.74 -2.12 -17.83
CA PHE A 77 -22.58 -1.97 -16.63
C PHE A 77 -22.28 -3.08 -15.60
N GLY A 78 -21.82 -2.67 -14.42
CA GLY A 78 -21.45 -3.60 -13.34
C GLY A 78 -19.99 -4.07 -13.33
N SER A 79 -19.13 -3.58 -14.24
CA SER A 79 -17.69 -3.83 -14.12
C SER A 79 -17.07 -2.87 -13.10
N SER A 80 -16.40 -3.42 -12.09
CA SER A 80 -15.49 -2.64 -11.23
C SER A 80 -14.29 -2.20 -12.06
N THR A 81 -13.89 -0.94 -11.95
CA THR A 81 -12.58 -0.50 -12.44
C THR A 81 -11.52 -1.11 -11.53
N GLU A 82 -10.53 -1.80 -12.09
CA GLU A 82 -9.38 -2.23 -11.30
C GLU A 82 -8.71 -1.00 -10.69
N LEU A 83 -8.47 -1.07 -9.39
CA LEU A 83 -7.69 -0.06 -8.69
C LEU A 83 -6.24 -0.15 -9.14
N THR A 84 -5.77 0.86 -9.84
CA THR A 84 -4.37 0.97 -10.21
C THR A 84 -3.67 1.94 -9.26
N GLU A 85 -2.36 1.75 -9.08
CA GLU A 85 -1.57 2.60 -8.20
C GLU A 85 -1.57 4.08 -8.60
N VAL A 86 -1.85 4.40 -9.86
CA VAL A 86 -1.85 5.77 -10.40
C VAL A 86 -3.17 6.52 -10.14
N ASP A 87 -4.25 5.78 -9.90
CA ASP A 87 -5.59 6.34 -9.69
C ASP A 87 -5.93 6.51 -8.21
N GLN A 88 -4.97 6.25 -7.32
CA GLN A 88 -5.17 6.24 -5.88
C GLN A 88 -4.37 7.35 -5.18
N LEU A 89 -4.87 7.76 -4.01
CA LEU A 89 -4.06 8.49 -3.04
C LEU A 89 -2.79 7.70 -2.76
N ARG A 90 -1.61 8.33 -2.96
CA ARG A 90 -0.33 7.65 -2.76
C ARG A 90 -0.07 7.43 -1.28
N LEU A 91 -0.23 6.17 -0.88
CA LEU A 91 0.14 5.69 0.44
C LEU A 91 1.22 4.62 0.28
N TRP A 92 2.23 4.70 1.12
CA TRP A 92 3.35 3.77 1.15
C TRP A 92 3.30 2.92 2.40
N SER A 93 3.64 1.66 2.26
CA SER A 93 4.05 0.82 3.39
C SER A 93 5.52 0.45 3.25
N HIS A 94 6.20 0.35 4.35
CA HIS A 94 7.60 -0.07 4.41
C HIS A 94 7.88 -0.78 5.71
N ASP A 95 8.84 -1.70 5.66
CA ASP A 95 9.31 -2.42 6.83
C ASP A 95 10.76 -2.88 6.64
N ALA A 96 11.46 -3.12 7.73
CA ALA A 96 12.82 -3.61 7.70
C ALA A 96 12.85 -5.15 7.62
N PHE A 97 13.66 -5.66 6.70
CA PHE A 97 13.98 -7.09 6.61
C PHE A 97 15.45 -7.31 7.00
N GLY A 98 15.72 -7.30 8.31
CA GLY A 98 17.07 -7.21 8.82
C GLY A 98 17.64 -5.80 8.64
N GLU A 99 18.71 -5.65 7.85
CA GLU A 99 19.31 -4.36 7.49
C GLU A 99 18.71 -3.80 6.19
N ASP A 100 17.98 -4.64 5.44
CA ASP A 100 17.37 -4.31 4.17
C ASP A 100 15.98 -3.68 4.33
N LEU A 101 15.49 -3.04 3.28
CA LEU A 101 14.18 -2.40 3.26
C LEU A 101 13.26 -3.10 2.26
N ILE A 102 12.06 -3.43 2.71
CA ILE A 102 10.97 -3.86 1.83
C ILE A 102 9.85 -2.83 1.89
N PHE A 103 9.27 -2.50 0.74
CA PHE A 103 8.22 -1.49 0.70
C PHE A 103 7.33 -1.64 -0.55
N ASN A 104 6.14 -1.09 -0.47
CA ASN A 104 5.27 -0.98 -1.63
C ASN A 104 4.40 0.29 -1.61
N PRO A 105 4.13 0.89 -2.76
CA PRO A 105 2.99 1.79 -2.90
C PRO A 105 1.71 0.97 -2.85
N ARG A 106 0.70 1.47 -2.17
CA ARG A 106 -0.60 0.78 -2.05
C ARG A 106 -1.16 0.44 -3.44
N TYR A 107 -1.59 -0.81 -3.63
CA TYR A 107 -2.02 -1.43 -4.90
C TYR A 107 -0.92 -1.58 -5.96
N GLY A 108 0.31 -1.23 -5.66
CA GLY A 108 1.45 -1.34 -6.56
C GLY A 108 2.35 -2.54 -6.29
N GLY A 109 3.46 -2.59 -7.01
CA GLY A 109 4.50 -3.62 -6.88
C GLY A 109 5.20 -3.57 -5.53
N ILE A 110 5.80 -4.68 -5.16
CA ILE A 110 6.61 -4.79 -3.94
C ILE A 110 8.07 -4.63 -4.33
N TYR A 111 8.80 -3.80 -3.59
CA TYR A 111 10.19 -3.46 -3.85
C TYR A 111 11.08 -3.85 -2.67
N TYR A 112 12.28 -4.28 -3.01
CA TYR A 112 13.32 -4.65 -2.07
C TYR A 112 14.57 -3.83 -2.34
N TRP A 113 15.13 -3.24 -1.30
CA TRP A 113 16.40 -2.53 -1.33
C TRP A 113 17.38 -3.21 -0.41
N ASP A 114 18.48 -3.67 -0.97
CA ASP A 114 19.59 -4.34 -0.29
C ASP A 114 20.57 -3.26 0.20
N GLU A 115 20.74 -3.16 1.52
CA GLU A 115 21.64 -2.21 2.17
C GLU A 115 23.08 -2.39 1.70
N SER A 116 23.52 -3.63 1.53
CA SER A 116 24.91 -3.95 1.11
C SER A 116 25.25 -3.41 -0.28
N SER A 117 24.26 -3.19 -1.13
CA SER A 117 24.40 -2.57 -2.43
C SER A 117 24.68 -1.07 -2.39
N GLY A 118 24.46 -0.42 -1.24
CA GLY A 118 24.68 1.00 -1.00
C GLY A 118 23.60 1.92 -1.56
N LEU A 119 23.61 3.17 -1.09
CA LEU A 119 22.57 4.18 -1.37
C LEU A 119 22.47 4.61 -2.85
N SER A 120 23.50 4.35 -3.65
CA SER A 120 23.50 4.68 -5.09
C SER A 120 22.70 3.69 -5.93
N ASN A 121 22.36 2.53 -5.39
CA ASN A 121 21.58 1.51 -6.07
C ASN A 121 20.10 1.62 -5.70
N ALA A 122 19.26 1.64 -6.73
CA ALA A 122 17.82 1.70 -6.56
C ALA A 122 17.27 0.35 -6.07
N ALA A 123 16.16 0.39 -5.34
CA ALA A 123 15.41 -0.81 -5.02
C ALA A 123 14.91 -1.51 -6.29
N VAL A 124 14.79 -2.81 -6.21
CA VAL A 124 14.32 -3.66 -7.31
C VAL A 124 12.95 -4.27 -6.96
N ASN A 125 12.13 -4.52 -7.97
CA ASN A 125 10.88 -5.24 -7.74
C ASN A 125 11.21 -6.68 -7.31
N ILE A 126 10.55 -7.21 -6.27
CA ILE A 126 10.83 -8.56 -5.75
C ILE A 126 10.67 -9.63 -6.82
N THR A 127 9.77 -9.45 -7.78
CA THR A 127 9.56 -10.40 -8.88
C THR A 127 10.76 -10.50 -9.84
N SER A 128 11.67 -9.55 -9.81
CA SER A 128 12.90 -9.55 -10.61
C SER A 128 14.09 -10.20 -9.91
N LEU A 129 13.95 -10.53 -8.62
CA LEU A 129 15.01 -11.21 -7.89
C LEU A 129 15.16 -12.68 -8.36
N SER A 130 16.39 -13.16 -8.36
CA SER A 130 16.67 -14.56 -8.72
C SER A 130 16.01 -15.49 -7.70
N GLY A 131 15.24 -16.45 -8.18
CA GLY A 131 14.51 -17.39 -7.33
C GLY A 131 13.14 -16.90 -6.85
N ALA A 132 12.71 -15.69 -7.19
CA ALA A 132 11.42 -15.13 -6.77
C ALA A 132 10.22 -15.67 -7.55
N ASN A 133 10.14 -17.00 -7.68
CA ASN A 133 9.02 -17.66 -8.31
C ASN A 133 7.73 -17.42 -7.48
N LEU A 134 6.65 -17.07 -8.18
CA LEU A 134 5.36 -16.78 -7.56
C LEU A 134 5.38 -15.69 -6.48
N ALA A 135 6.38 -14.80 -6.48
CA ALA A 135 6.33 -13.59 -5.67
C ALA A 135 5.12 -12.74 -6.06
N PRO A 136 4.42 -12.11 -5.08
CA PRO A 136 3.31 -11.24 -5.37
C PRO A 136 3.73 -10.09 -6.29
N THR A 137 2.93 -9.82 -7.32
CA THR A 137 3.21 -8.73 -8.27
C THR A 137 2.65 -7.41 -7.79
N LYS A 138 1.65 -7.46 -6.91
CA LYS A 138 0.98 -6.28 -6.32
C LYS A 138 0.52 -6.58 -4.89
N GLY A 139 0.38 -5.54 -4.10
CA GLY A 139 -0.13 -5.64 -2.74
C GLY A 139 -0.75 -4.35 -2.22
N ILE A 140 -1.61 -4.48 -1.22
CA ILE A 140 -2.19 -3.34 -0.50
C ILE A 140 -1.18 -2.79 0.51
N GLN A 141 -0.55 -3.70 1.26
CA GLN A 141 0.44 -3.36 2.29
C GLN A 141 1.42 -4.51 2.49
N THR A 142 2.68 -4.18 2.71
CA THR A 142 3.73 -5.12 3.06
C THR A 142 4.14 -4.95 4.51
N ILE A 143 4.29 -6.06 5.23
CA ILE A 143 4.73 -6.13 6.63
C ILE A 143 5.75 -7.28 6.75
N VAL A 144 6.75 -7.12 7.60
CA VAL A 144 7.68 -8.20 7.96
C VAL A 144 7.33 -8.71 9.35
N SER A 145 7.22 -10.01 9.55
CA SER A 145 6.94 -10.56 10.88
C SER A 145 8.18 -10.49 11.79
N ASP A 146 7.98 -10.17 13.07
CA ASP A 146 9.10 -9.91 14.00
C ASP A 146 9.85 -11.17 14.41
N VAL A 147 9.15 -12.30 14.54
CA VAL A 147 9.71 -13.51 15.18
C VAL A 147 10.47 -14.38 14.19
N ASP A 148 9.97 -14.49 13.00
CA ASP A 148 10.32 -15.50 12.02
C ASP A 148 10.64 -14.90 10.65
N ARG A 149 10.63 -13.57 10.55
CA ARG A 149 10.99 -12.78 9.35
C ARG A 149 10.38 -13.30 8.04
N HIS A 150 9.08 -13.58 8.06
CA HIS A 150 8.31 -13.74 6.83
C HIS A 150 7.95 -12.37 6.28
N VAL A 151 8.03 -12.21 4.97
CA VAL A 151 7.43 -11.07 4.30
C VAL A 151 5.95 -11.38 4.07
N ILE A 152 5.08 -10.55 4.62
CA ILE A 152 3.63 -10.69 4.53
C ILE A 152 3.10 -9.59 3.63
N VAL A 153 2.34 -9.96 2.59
CA VAL A 153 1.68 -9.05 1.67
C VAL A 153 0.18 -9.16 1.86
N LEU A 154 -0.41 -8.10 2.36
CA LEU A 154 -1.86 -7.96 2.54
C LEU A 154 -2.51 -7.53 1.23
N GLY A 155 -3.62 -8.14 0.85
CA GLY A 155 -4.29 -7.88 -0.42
C GLY A 155 -3.38 -8.20 -1.60
N ALA A 156 -2.87 -9.41 -1.65
CA ALA A 156 -2.00 -9.87 -2.73
C ALA A 156 -2.78 -10.36 -3.94
N ASP A 157 -2.12 -10.47 -5.08
CA ASP A 157 -2.67 -11.17 -6.23
C ASP A 157 -2.54 -12.70 -6.06
N PRO A 158 -3.60 -13.47 -6.32
CA PRO A 158 -3.59 -14.93 -6.12
C PRO A 158 -2.72 -15.67 -7.13
N ILE A 159 -2.25 -16.86 -6.73
CA ILE A 159 -1.58 -17.79 -7.64
C ILE A 159 -2.63 -18.35 -8.61
N SER A 160 -2.32 -18.33 -9.91
CA SER A 160 -3.12 -18.87 -11.00
C SER A 160 -2.24 -19.74 -11.89
N GLY A 161 -2.28 -21.05 -11.69
CA GLY A 161 -1.39 -21.99 -12.37
C GLY A 161 0.06 -21.80 -11.94
N SER A 162 0.94 -21.49 -12.89
CA SER A 162 2.39 -21.28 -12.67
C SER A 162 2.79 -19.79 -12.52
N SER A 163 1.85 -18.89 -12.35
CA SER A 163 2.08 -17.46 -12.23
C SER A 163 1.13 -16.79 -11.23
N ARG A 164 1.39 -15.55 -10.88
CA ARG A 164 0.41 -14.69 -10.19
C ARG A 164 -0.59 -14.11 -11.18
N SER A 165 -1.79 -13.84 -10.73
CA SER A 165 -2.88 -13.36 -11.59
C SER A 165 -2.69 -11.92 -12.09
N GLY A 166 -1.89 -11.13 -11.38
CA GLY A 166 -1.71 -9.69 -11.62
C GLY A 166 -2.89 -8.83 -11.15
N THR A 167 -3.98 -9.45 -10.71
CA THR A 167 -5.16 -8.76 -10.16
C THR A 167 -5.26 -9.03 -8.67
N ILE A 168 -5.33 -7.99 -7.86
CA ILE A 168 -5.41 -8.08 -6.39
C ILE A 168 -6.70 -8.80 -5.97
N ASP A 169 -6.59 -9.80 -5.08
CA ASP A 169 -7.69 -10.22 -4.22
C ASP A 169 -7.60 -9.41 -2.92
N PRO A 170 -8.53 -8.49 -2.66
CA PRO A 170 -8.43 -7.54 -1.54
C PRO A 170 -8.50 -8.19 -0.16
N LEU A 171 -8.81 -9.47 -0.05
CA LEU A 171 -8.86 -10.24 1.21
C LEU A 171 -7.77 -11.32 1.31
N LEU A 172 -6.92 -11.47 0.27
CA LEU A 172 -5.85 -12.46 0.26
C LEU A 172 -4.63 -11.93 1.00
N ILE A 173 -4.04 -12.78 1.82
CA ILE A 173 -2.75 -12.56 2.48
C ILE A 173 -1.79 -13.57 1.92
N ALA A 174 -0.68 -13.14 1.35
CA ALA A 174 0.42 -13.99 0.93
C ALA A 174 1.62 -13.78 1.84
N PHE A 175 2.37 -14.83 2.11
CA PHE A 175 3.60 -14.76 2.92
C PHE A 175 4.70 -15.60 2.30
N SER A 176 5.92 -15.09 2.39
CA SER A 176 7.13 -15.77 1.92
C SER A 176 7.50 -16.93 2.82
N ASP A 177 8.53 -17.69 2.44
CA ASP A 177 9.21 -18.59 3.37
C ASP A 177 9.94 -17.79 4.46
N GLN A 178 10.25 -18.46 5.56
CA GLN A 178 10.97 -17.88 6.69
C GLN A 178 12.34 -17.36 6.23
N GLU A 179 12.69 -16.14 6.67
CA GLU A 179 13.95 -15.47 6.35
C GLU A 179 14.25 -15.34 4.85
N SER A 180 13.23 -15.39 3.99
CA SER A 180 13.38 -15.31 2.55
C SER A 180 12.49 -14.22 1.94
N VAL A 181 13.06 -13.40 1.06
CA VAL A 181 12.32 -12.42 0.24
C VAL A 181 11.95 -12.99 -1.13
N THR A 182 12.49 -14.17 -1.49
CA THR A 182 12.36 -14.75 -2.83
C THR A 182 11.50 -16.00 -2.87
N GLU A 183 11.37 -16.75 -1.79
CA GLU A 183 10.63 -18.01 -1.79
C GLU A 183 9.16 -17.80 -1.44
N TRP A 184 8.30 -17.84 -2.46
CA TRP A 184 6.85 -17.60 -2.37
C TRP A 184 6.01 -18.76 -2.86
N GLU A 185 6.65 -19.78 -3.45
CA GLU A 185 5.96 -20.97 -3.92
C GLU A 185 5.71 -21.93 -2.75
N PRO A 186 4.44 -22.22 -2.40
CA PRO A 186 4.14 -23.16 -1.31
C PRO A 186 4.60 -24.58 -1.67
N THR A 187 5.47 -25.15 -0.86
CA THR A 187 5.93 -26.54 -0.99
C THR A 187 5.76 -27.30 0.33
N SER A 188 5.97 -28.60 0.30
CA SER A 188 5.91 -29.42 1.52
C SER A 188 7.09 -29.20 2.47
N THR A 189 8.12 -28.46 2.06
CA THR A 189 9.38 -28.30 2.79
C THR A 189 9.63 -26.86 3.22
N ASN A 190 8.85 -25.89 2.77
CA ASN A 190 8.94 -24.48 3.16
C ASN A 190 7.68 -24.02 3.90
N THR A 191 7.73 -22.79 4.39
CA THR A 191 6.65 -22.16 5.16
C THR A 191 5.89 -21.12 4.35
N ALA A 192 6.21 -20.92 3.07
CA ALA A 192 5.50 -20.01 2.17
C ALA A 192 4.04 -20.42 1.99
N GLY A 193 3.16 -19.43 1.84
CA GLY A 193 1.74 -19.75 1.67
C GLY A 193 0.86 -18.53 1.48
N SER A 194 -0.44 -18.79 1.56
CA SER A 194 -1.45 -17.75 1.52
C SER A 194 -2.68 -18.12 2.33
N LEU A 195 -3.35 -17.13 2.85
CA LEU A 195 -4.60 -17.22 3.61
C LEU A 195 -5.57 -16.17 3.09
N ARG A 196 -6.87 -16.46 3.13
CA ARG A 196 -7.90 -15.50 2.71
C ARG A 196 -8.85 -15.22 3.85
N LEU A 197 -9.09 -13.94 4.13
CA LEU A 197 -10.04 -13.50 5.15
C LEU A 197 -11.47 -13.75 4.69
N SER A 198 -12.36 -13.99 5.65
CA SER A 198 -13.76 -14.36 5.40
C SER A 198 -14.75 -13.22 5.62
N ALA A 199 -14.40 -12.19 6.39
CA ALA A 199 -15.27 -11.04 6.67
C ALA A 199 -14.67 -9.73 6.16
N GLY A 200 -15.51 -8.88 5.62
CA GLY A 200 -15.16 -7.63 4.97
C GLY A 200 -15.12 -7.73 3.45
N SER A 201 -14.93 -6.59 2.80
CA SER A 201 -14.79 -6.50 1.35
C SER A 201 -13.33 -6.27 0.92
N GLN A 202 -12.53 -5.65 1.77
CA GLN A 202 -11.12 -5.38 1.53
C GLN A 202 -10.34 -5.24 2.84
N ILE A 203 -9.06 -5.56 2.79
CA ILE A 203 -8.11 -5.23 3.85
C ILE A 203 -7.81 -3.73 3.76
N VAL A 204 -8.01 -3.02 4.86
CA VAL A 204 -7.68 -1.59 4.96
C VAL A 204 -6.24 -1.41 5.40
N GLY A 205 -5.79 -2.16 6.40
CA GLY A 205 -4.42 -2.10 6.86
C GLY A 205 -4.10 -3.18 7.88
N GLY A 206 -2.81 -3.32 8.16
CA GLY A 206 -2.27 -4.20 9.19
C GLY A 206 -1.23 -3.50 10.04
N LEU A 207 -1.11 -3.93 11.28
CA LEU A 207 -0.18 -3.38 12.25
C LEU A 207 0.42 -4.51 13.10
N ARG A 208 1.75 -4.52 13.23
CA ARG A 208 2.40 -5.44 14.17
C ARG A 208 2.10 -5.02 15.61
N SER A 209 1.68 -5.98 16.41
CA SER A 209 1.60 -5.91 17.86
C SER A 209 2.66 -6.80 18.48
N ARG A 210 2.68 -6.97 19.80
CA ARG A 210 3.78 -7.65 20.51
C ARG A 210 4.02 -9.12 20.12
N GLN A 211 2.95 -9.86 19.80
CA GLN A 211 3.03 -11.30 19.47
C GLN A 211 2.15 -11.70 18.29
N GLU A 212 1.56 -10.73 17.64
CA GLU A 212 0.58 -10.92 16.58
C GLU A 212 0.61 -9.76 15.60
N THR A 213 0.17 -10.00 14.39
CA THR A 213 -0.15 -8.97 13.42
C THR A 213 -1.66 -8.79 13.41
N LEU A 214 -2.10 -7.60 13.77
CA LEU A 214 -3.50 -7.20 13.67
C LEU A 214 -3.79 -6.77 12.25
N ILE A 215 -4.87 -7.29 11.68
CA ILE A 215 -5.27 -7.02 10.30
C ILE A 215 -6.73 -6.57 10.30
N TRP A 216 -6.95 -5.37 9.81
CA TRP A 216 -8.29 -4.81 9.68
C TRP A 216 -8.79 -4.89 8.26
N THR A 217 -10.03 -5.34 8.13
CA THR A 217 -10.83 -5.07 6.95
C THR A 217 -11.65 -3.79 7.15
N ASP A 218 -12.44 -3.44 6.16
CA ASP A 218 -13.43 -2.37 6.25
C ASP A 218 -14.50 -2.61 7.34
N THR A 219 -14.67 -3.86 7.81
CA THR A 219 -15.70 -4.21 8.81
C THR A 219 -15.18 -4.98 10.02
N ALA A 220 -14.05 -5.67 9.94
CA ALA A 220 -13.60 -6.62 10.95
C ALA A 220 -12.15 -6.46 11.35
N LEU A 221 -11.81 -6.98 12.54
CA LEU A 221 -10.45 -7.11 13.04
C LEU A 221 -10.08 -8.59 13.17
N TYR A 222 -8.92 -8.92 12.62
CA TYR A 222 -8.29 -10.23 12.73
C TYR A 222 -6.95 -10.16 13.45
N SER A 223 -6.60 -11.26 14.13
CA SER A 223 -5.27 -11.55 14.63
C SER A 223 -4.62 -12.63 13.77
N MET A 224 -3.41 -12.39 13.31
CA MET A 224 -2.56 -13.32 12.61
C MET A 224 -1.34 -13.62 13.46
N GLN A 225 -1.11 -14.90 13.78
CA GLN A 225 -0.02 -15.35 14.64
C GLN A 225 0.76 -16.46 13.97
N PHE A 226 2.07 -16.48 14.17
CA PHE A 226 2.90 -17.61 13.77
C PHE A 226 2.61 -18.81 14.68
N VAL A 227 2.17 -19.91 14.08
CA VAL A 227 1.82 -21.16 14.78
C VAL A 227 2.78 -22.30 14.45
N GLY A 228 3.69 -22.09 13.49
CA GLY A 228 4.63 -23.09 13.02
C GLY A 228 4.01 -24.16 12.12
N ALA A 229 4.86 -25.11 11.71
CA ALA A 229 4.44 -26.18 10.82
C ALA A 229 3.29 -27.03 11.43
N PRO A 230 2.34 -27.49 10.63
CA PRO A 230 2.28 -27.40 9.16
C PRO A 230 1.55 -26.15 8.62
N PHE A 231 1.04 -25.28 9.47
CA PHE A 231 0.12 -24.19 9.04
C PHE A 231 0.80 -22.84 8.89
N THR A 232 2.05 -22.68 9.33
CA THR A 232 2.84 -21.43 9.38
C THR A 232 2.13 -20.34 10.17
N PHE A 233 1.01 -19.81 9.70
CA PHE A 233 0.21 -18.78 10.37
C PHE A 233 -1.21 -19.25 10.66
N GLY A 234 -1.70 -18.90 11.84
CA GLY A 234 -3.10 -18.98 12.24
C GLY A 234 -3.76 -17.60 12.16
N ILE A 235 -4.96 -17.53 11.62
CA ILE A 235 -5.78 -16.32 11.58
C ILE A 235 -7.05 -16.53 12.38
N ASN A 236 -7.32 -15.61 13.30
CA ASN A 236 -8.52 -15.59 14.13
C ASN A 236 -9.30 -14.30 13.91
N LEU A 237 -10.59 -14.40 13.67
CA LEU A 237 -11.48 -13.25 13.72
C LEU A 237 -11.67 -12.84 15.17
N ILE A 238 -11.26 -11.61 15.52
CA ILE A 238 -11.38 -11.08 16.87
C ILE A 238 -12.75 -10.45 17.06
N ASN A 239 -13.14 -9.56 16.15
CA ASN A 239 -14.41 -8.85 16.24
C ASN A 239 -14.90 -8.39 14.88
N GLU A 240 -16.23 -8.33 14.71
CA GLU A 240 -16.89 -7.72 13.56
C GLU A 240 -17.42 -6.33 13.91
N ASN A 241 -17.70 -5.52 12.90
CA ASN A 241 -18.18 -4.13 13.03
C ASN A 241 -17.21 -3.19 13.75
N VAL A 242 -15.91 -3.46 13.65
CA VAL A 242 -14.83 -2.66 14.23
C VAL A 242 -13.74 -2.36 13.20
N GLY A 243 -14.13 -2.23 11.94
CA GLY A 243 -13.22 -1.99 10.81
C GLY A 243 -12.38 -0.72 10.99
N LEU A 244 -11.32 -0.64 10.22
CA LEU A 244 -10.39 0.49 10.23
C LEU A 244 -10.84 1.56 9.22
N ILE A 245 -10.78 2.82 9.61
CA ILE A 245 -11.20 3.94 8.74
C ILE A 245 -10.15 4.28 7.67
N SER A 246 -8.87 4.11 7.99
CA SER A 246 -7.72 4.47 7.16
C SER A 246 -6.55 3.53 7.38
N PRO A 247 -5.70 3.26 6.38
CA PRO A 247 -4.49 2.46 6.54
C PRO A 247 -3.58 2.91 7.68
N ASN A 248 -3.53 4.22 7.96
CA ASN A 248 -2.75 4.82 9.03
C ASN A 248 -3.61 5.22 10.24
N GLY A 249 -4.85 4.74 10.32
CA GLY A 249 -5.80 5.05 11.39
C GLY A 249 -5.60 4.23 12.67
N ALA A 250 -4.67 3.28 12.69
CA ALA A 250 -4.32 2.46 13.85
C ALA A 250 -2.91 2.74 14.33
N ILE A 251 -2.69 2.65 15.65
CA ILE A 251 -1.39 2.89 16.26
C ILE A 251 -1.16 1.99 17.46
N ASN A 252 0.08 1.51 17.62
CA ASN A 252 0.51 0.71 18.74
C ASN A 252 1.06 1.63 19.84
N ALA A 253 0.39 1.65 20.98
CA ALA A 253 0.82 2.33 22.21
C ALA A 253 1.34 1.30 23.23
N PRO A 254 1.99 1.74 24.32
CA PRO A 254 2.60 0.82 25.29
C PRO A 254 1.62 -0.16 25.94
N ASP A 255 0.35 0.21 26.11
CA ASP A 255 -0.69 -0.53 26.82
C ASP A 255 -1.64 -1.27 25.88
N ALA A 256 -1.92 -0.72 24.69
CA ALA A 256 -2.89 -1.25 23.75
C ALA A 256 -2.65 -0.76 22.33
N VAL A 257 -3.30 -1.40 21.37
CA VAL A 257 -3.45 -0.86 20.01
C VAL A 257 -4.74 -0.06 19.96
N TYR A 258 -4.66 1.15 19.40
CA TYR A 258 -5.78 2.06 19.27
C TYR A 258 -6.09 2.33 17.79
N TRP A 259 -7.36 2.48 17.44
CA TRP A 259 -7.74 2.83 16.08
C TRP A 259 -9.04 3.63 16.00
N MET A 260 -9.19 4.34 14.91
CA MET A 260 -10.43 5.01 14.54
C MET A 260 -11.19 4.13 13.55
N ALA A 261 -12.45 3.86 13.86
CA ALA A 261 -13.43 3.23 12.98
C ALA A 261 -14.46 4.27 12.50
N ARG A 262 -15.35 3.85 11.61
CA ARG A 262 -16.38 4.75 11.05
C ARG A 262 -17.40 5.25 12.10
N ASP A 263 -17.56 4.52 13.18
CA ASP A 263 -18.55 4.79 14.22
C ASP A 263 -17.93 5.20 15.56
N GLY A 264 -16.62 5.27 15.69
CA GLY A 264 -15.95 5.66 16.92
C GLY A 264 -14.51 5.20 17.04
N PHE A 265 -14.02 5.24 18.26
CA PHE A 265 -12.65 4.88 18.62
C PHE A 265 -12.64 3.59 19.43
N TYR A 266 -11.63 2.78 19.20
CA TYR A 266 -11.49 1.46 19.80
C TYR A 266 -10.07 1.22 20.31
N SER A 267 -9.95 0.30 21.25
CA SER A 267 -8.67 -0.24 21.72
C SER A 267 -8.68 -1.76 21.76
N TYR A 268 -7.50 -2.34 21.62
CA TYR A 268 -7.27 -3.78 21.75
C TYR A 268 -6.07 -4.07 22.63
N SER A 269 -6.31 -4.86 23.69
CA SER A 269 -5.31 -5.38 24.61
C SER A 269 -5.63 -6.83 25.00
N GLY A 270 -5.90 -7.68 23.98
CA GLY A 270 -6.44 -9.03 24.15
C GLY A 270 -7.97 -9.10 24.03
N SER A 271 -8.66 -7.99 24.16
CA SER A 271 -10.08 -7.82 23.85
C SER A 271 -10.34 -6.46 23.24
N VAL A 272 -11.36 -6.36 22.39
CA VAL A 272 -11.77 -5.09 21.78
C VAL A 272 -12.66 -4.33 22.73
N ASN A 273 -12.30 -3.07 22.98
CA ASN A 273 -13.08 -2.16 23.80
C ASN A 273 -13.37 -0.87 23.03
N ARG A 274 -14.61 -0.40 23.07
CA ARG A 274 -14.97 0.90 22.51
C ARG A 274 -14.59 1.99 23.52
N LEU A 275 -13.88 3.01 23.03
CA LEU A 275 -13.49 4.14 23.86
C LEU A 275 -14.65 5.12 24.04
N THR A 276 -14.82 5.61 25.26
CA THR A 276 -15.76 6.69 25.52
C THR A 276 -15.15 8.02 25.10
N CYS A 277 -15.78 8.69 24.14
CA CYS A 277 -15.34 10.00 23.66
C CYS A 277 -16.49 10.99 23.79
N SER A 278 -16.31 12.01 24.62
CA SER A 278 -17.34 13.03 24.86
C SER A 278 -17.61 13.94 23.66
N VAL A 279 -16.65 14.02 22.74
CA VAL A 279 -16.74 14.84 21.51
C VAL A 279 -16.99 14.00 20.25
N LEU A 280 -17.33 12.72 20.41
CA LEU A 280 -17.49 11.79 19.28
C LEU A 280 -18.46 12.33 18.22
N ASN A 281 -19.64 12.77 18.63
CA ASN A 281 -20.64 13.28 17.68
C ASN A 281 -20.13 14.49 16.92
N TYR A 282 -19.43 15.41 17.60
CA TYR A 282 -18.81 16.55 16.96
C TYR A 282 -17.79 16.14 15.88
N VAL A 283 -16.93 15.17 16.20
CA VAL A 283 -15.93 14.65 15.26
C VAL A 283 -16.59 14.02 14.05
N LEU A 284 -17.58 13.15 14.27
CA LEU A 284 -18.26 12.43 13.18
C LEU A 284 -19.10 13.34 12.30
N ASP A 285 -19.74 14.36 12.88
CA ASP A 285 -20.53 15.36 12.13
C ASP A 285 -19.66 16.30 11.28
N ASP A 286 -18.43 16.60 11.76
CA ASP A 286 -17.45 17.46 11.04
C ASP A 286 -16.50 16.67 10.12
N PHE A 287 -16.61 15.36 10.07
CA PHE A 287 -15.66 14.51 9.35
C PHE A 287 -15.95 14.41 7.85
N ASN A 288 -14.93 14.66 7.01
CA ASN A 288 -15.01 14.40 5.58
C ASN A 288 -14.81 12.92 5.26
N GLN A 289 -15.89 12.17 5.20
CA GLN A 289 -15.84 10.73 4.92
C GLN A 289 -15.26 10.37 3.55
N SER A 290 -15.36 11.26 2.56
CA SER A 290 -14.78 11.02 1.23
C SER A 290 -13.25 11.05 1.23
N GLN A 291 -12.63 11.65 2.25
CA GLN A 291 -11.18 11.70 2.44
C GLN A 291 -10.71 10.88 3.66
N ALA A 292 -11.51 9.91 4.08
CA ALA A 292 -11.24 9.09 5.27
C ALA A 292 -9.85 8.41 5.26
N PHE A 293 -9.34 8.02 4.09
CA PHE A 293 -8.03 7.39 3.96
C PHE A 293 -6.84 8.30 4.35
N LYS A 294 -7.08 9.61 4.51
CA LYS A 294 -6.08 10.57 5.01
C LYS A 294 -5.95 10.60 6.54
N VAL A 295 -6.84 9.94 7.26
CA VAL A 295 -6.76 9.87 8.73
C VAL A 295 -5.44 9.21 9.15
N VAL A 296 -4.74 9.84 10.09
CA VAL A 296 -3.47 9.35 10.65
C VAL A 296 -3.54 9.36 12.16
N ALA A 297 -3.27 8.22 12.77
CA ALA A 297 -3.14 8.08 14.21
C ALA A 297 -1.75 8.51 14.69
N PHE A 298 -1.65 9.06 15.87
CA PHE A 298 -0.39 9.41 16.52
C PHE A 298 -0.41 9.13 18.02
N THR A 299 0.78 8.96 18.62
CA THR A 299 0.95 8.88 20.06
C THR A 299 1.82 10.04 20.55
N ASN A 300 1.41 10.66 21.65
CA ASN A 300 2.22 11.59 22.39
C ASN A 300 2.64 10.95 23.72
N ARG A 301 3.84 10.38 23.73
CA ARG A 301 4.33 9.60 24.88
C ARG A 301 4.59 10.46 26.11
N GLU A 302 4.89 11.74 25.92
CA GLU A 302 5.16 12.68 27.02
C GLU A 302 3.89 12.94 27.86
N PHE A 303 2.74 13.01 27.20
CA PHE A 303 1.45 13.24 27.84
C PHE A 303 0.57 12.00 27.96
N ASN A 304 1.07 10.84 27.51
CA ASN A 304 0.33 9.57 27.48
C ASN A 304 -0.99 9.70 26.72
N GLU A 305 -0.94 10.32 25.55
CA GLU A 305 -2.09 10.58 24.70
C GLU A 305 -1.99 9.79 23.39
N VAL A 306 -3.16 9.42 22.88
CA VAL A 306 -3.36 8.90 21.53
C VAL A 306 -4.33 9.81 20.81
N GLY A 307 -4.05 10.16 19.57
CA GLY A 307 -4.91 11.04 18.80
C GLY A 307 -4.92 10.72 17.32
N TRP A 308 -5.84 11.36 16.61
CA TRP A 308 -6.03 11.21 15.17
C TRP A 308 -6.13 12.57 14.51
N PHE A 309 -5.32 12.78 13.48
CA PHE A 309 -5.53 13.86 12.53
C PHE A 309 -6.58 13.43 11.51
N TYR A 310 -7.52 14.31 11.18
CA TYR A 310 -8.58 14.01 10.24
C TYR A 310 -8.99 15.25 9.43
N PRO A 311 -9.56 15.07 8.21
CA PRO A 311 -10.09 16.17 7.42
C PRO A 311 -11.48 16.57 7.90
N SER A 312 -11.71 17.88 8.11
CA SER A 312 -13.05 18.40 8.40
C SER A 312 -13.96 18.32 7.17
N SER A 313 -15.26 18.45 7.37
CA SER A 313 -16.27 18.40 6.28
C SER A 313 -16.04 19.42 5.17
N SER A 314 -15.31 20.49 5.44
CA SER A 314 -14.96 21.55 4.50
C SER A 314 -13.55 21.44 3.91
N SER A 315 -12.78 20.43 4.28
CA SER A 315 -11.39 20.27 3.86
C SER A 315 -11.16 18.91 3.17
N SER A 316 -10.26 18.89 2.20
CA SER A 316 -9.69 17.66 1.65
C SER A 316 -8.38 17.25 2.33
N GLU A 317 -7.84 18.09 3.23
CA GLU A 317 -6.61 17.85 3.98
C GLU A 317 -6.89 17.74 5.47
N ASN A 318 -5.99 17.05 6.21
CA ASN A 318 -6.08 16.95 7.65
C ASN A 318 -5.90 18.32 8.30
N ASP A 319 -6.97 18.92 8.77
CA ASP A 319 -7.04 20.23 9.40
C ASP A 319 -7.58 20.21 10.83
N ARG A 320 -7.94 19.01 11.32
CA ARG A 320 -8.45 18.73 12.65
C ARG A 320 -7.66 17.62 13.33
N TYR A 321 -7.76 17.57 14.64
CA TYR A 321 -7.30 16.43 15.45
C TYR A 321 -8.22 16.18 16.65
N VAL A 322 -8.21 14.98 17.14
CA VAL A 322 -8.93 14.54 18.33
C VAL A 322 -8.05 13.61 19.15
#